data_ea27ac46c9b34771fb01e00bd673c7f1
#
_entry.id   ea27ac46c9b34771fb01e00bd673c7f1
#
_cell.length_a   1.000
_cell.length_b   1.000
_cell.length_c   1.000
_cell.angle_alpha   90.00
_cell.angle_beta   90.00
_cell.angle_gamma   90.00
#
_symmetry.space_group_name_H-M   'P 1'
#
loop_
_entity.id
_entity.type
_entity.pdbx_description
1 polymer ?
#
loop_
_entity_poly.entity_id
_entity_poly.type
_entity_poly.pdbx_seq_one_letter_code
_entity_poly.pdbx_strand_id
1 'polypeptide(L)'
;MYNTKYMKHRLLFLSCLSVILVALAACSKDDGSDTPLYQYDSIEYDANRKILITYFSWGGNTQHLAEEIANMTDGTLFRIETVNPYPTDYNECTEVAREELDNGVRPELSSTVDNLNDYDVVFVGCPVWWHTAPMAVWSFLESSEYDFSDKIIVPFCTYASTYREETLAKIVELTPGSRHLQGFGTTGRNTGGVESWLRTIHIIR
;
A
#
# COMPACT_ATOMS: atom_id res chain seq x y z
N MET A 1 22.28 -68.25 -45.18
CA MET A 1 21.60 -69.19 -44.26
C MET A 1 21.19 -68.41 -43.02
N TYR A 2 19.87 -68.31 -42.80
CA TYR A 2 19.15 -68.03 -41.54
C TYR A 2 19.49 -66.73 -40.78
N ASN A 3 18.58 -66.00 -40.27
CA ASN A 3 17.13 -65.86 -40.31
C ASN A 3 16.76 -64.77 -39.29
N THR A 4 16.01 -63.85 -39.71
CA THR A 4 15.00 -63.05 -39.04
C THR A 4 14.74 -63.31 -37.56
N LYS A 5 14.64 -62.25 -36.77
CA LYS A 5 13.46 -62.06 -35.95
C LYS A 5 13.19 -60.58 -35.67
N TYR A 6 12.07 -60.14 -36.15
CA TYR A 6 11.37 -58.88 -35.81
C TYR A 6 11.02 -58.85 -34.35
N MET A 7 11.31 -57.76 -33.69
CA MET A 7 10.59 -57.39 -32.48
C MET A 7 10.17 -55.91 -32.56
N LYS A 8 8.88 -55.76 -32.71
CA LYS A 8 8.20 -54.47 -32.72
C LYS A 8 8.20 -53.86 -31.33
N HIS A 9 8.91 -52.75 -31.12
CA HIS A 9 8.64 -51.90 -29.99
C HIS A 9 7.84 -50.71 -30.47
N ARG A 10 6.56 -50.69 -30.07
CA ARG A 10 5.68 -49.52 -30.16
C ARG A 10 6.21 -48.45 -29.17
N LEU A 11 6.84 -47.42 -29.69
CA LEU A 11 7.06 -46.21 -28.95
C LEU A 11 5.74 -45.41 -28.92
N LEU A 12 5.17 -45.36 -27.74
CA LEU A 12 4.08 -44.42 -27.42
C LEU A 12 4.70 -43.04 -27.35
N PHE A 13 4.41 -42.20 -28.36
CA PHE A 13 4.64 -40.75 -28.25
C PHE A 13 3.55 -40.15 -27.37
N LEU A 14 3.85 -39.88 -26.12
CA LEU A 14 3.09 -38.96 -25.31
C LEU A 14 3.41 -37.53 -25.78
N SER A 15 2.45 -36.98 -26.55
CA SER A 15 2.43 -35.57 -26.91
C SER A 15 2.12 -34.75 -25.64
N CYS A 16 3.14 -34.16 -25.01
CA CYS A 16 2.92 -33.08 -24.04
C CYS A 16 2.50 -31.83 -24.80
N LEU A 17 1.21 -31.60 -24.85
CA LEU A 17 0.63 -30.35 -25.36
C LEU A 17 0.85 -29.28 -24.25
N SER A 18 1.94 -28.52 -24.35
CA SER A 18 2.21 -27.37 -23.52
C SER A 18 1.23 -26.25 -23.97
N VAL A 19 0.18 -26.06 -23.21
CA VAL A 19 -0.68 -24.89 -23.35
C VAL A 19 0.09 -23.69 -22.84
N ILE A 20 0.69 -22.93 -23.73
CA ILE A 20 1.23 -21.60 -23.42
C ILE A 20 0.02 -20.68 -23.27
N LEU A 21 -0.33 -20.40 -22.01
CA LEU A 21 -1.28 -19.35 -21.67
C LEU A 21 -0.59 -18.01 -21.90
N VAL A 22 -0.79 -17.44 -23.09
CA VAL A 22 -0.41 -16.05 -23.36
C VAL A 22 -1.39 -15.18 -22.58
N ALA A 23 -0.98 -14.68 -21.44
CA ALA A 23 -1.69 -13.62 -20.76
C ALA A 23 -1.58 -12.36 -21.63
N LEU A 24 -2.66 -12.06 -22.35
CA LEU A 24 -2.87 -10.76 -22.97
C LEU A 24 -2.97 -9.75 -21.82
N ALA A 25 -1.89 -8.99 -21.61
CA ALA A 25 -1.94 -7.78 -20.82
C ALA A 25 -2.86 -6.81 -21.58
N ALA A 26 -4.15 -6.86 -21.25
CA ALA A 26 -5.06 -5.82 -21.64
C ALA A 26 -4.60 -4.55 -20.92
N CYS A 27 -4.23 -3.52 -21.68
CA CYS A 27 -4.17 -2.16 -21.15
C CYS A 27 -5.61 -1.81 -20.69
N SER A 28 -5.89 -2.02 -19.43
CA SER A 28 -7.11 -1.52 -18.82
C SER A 28 -6.97 0.00 -18.78
N LYS A 29 -7.84 0.69 -19.48
CA LYS A 29 -8.14 2.08 -19.18
C LYS A 29 -8.56 2.10 -17.72
N ASP A 30 -8.06 3.08 -16.98
CA ASP A 30 -8.46 3.36 -15.61
C ASP A 30 -9.99 3.60 -15.60
N ASP A 31 -10.75 2.57 -15.26
CA ASP A 31 -12.20 2.57 -15.20
C ASP A 31 -12.73 2.82 -13.78
N GLY A 32 -11.86 3.26 -12.88
CA GLY A 32 -12.21 3.45 -11.47
C GLY A 32 -12.47 2.13 -10.73
N SER A 33 -11.93 1.03 -11.22
CA SER A 33 -12.03 -0.28 -10.60
C SER A 33 -11.49 -0.24 -9.16
N ASP A 34 -12.32 -0.64 -8.21
CA ASP A 34 -11.96 -0.82 -6.80
C ASP A 34 -11.18 -2.12 -6.55
N THR A 35 -10.64 -2.72 -7.60
CA THR A 35 -9.88 -3.98 -7.48
C THR A 35 -8.48 -3.69 -6.94
N PRO A 36 -8.11 -4.19 -5.76
CA PRO A 36 -6.78 -3.98 -5.21
C PRO A 36 -5.66 -4.46 -6.15
N LEU A 37 -4.62 -3.64 -6.32
CA LEU A 37 -3.43 -3.98 -7.13
C LEU A 37 -2.40 -4.81 -6.34
N TYR A 38 -2.71 -5.19 -5.11
CA TYR A 38 -1.87 -6.04 -4.27
C TYR A 38 -2.71 -7.11 -3.59
N GLN A 39 -2.07 -8.18 -3.15
CA GLN A 39 -2.71 -9.19 -2.30
C GLN A 39 -2.67 -8.71 -0.85
N TYR A 40 -3.75 -8.94 -0.13
CA TYR A 40 -3.85 -8.62 1.29
C TYR A 40 -4.23 -9.84 2.11
N ASP A 41 -3.80 -9.81 3.36
CA ASP A 41 -4.03 -10.84 4.35
C ASP A 41 -5.38 -10.63 5.06
N SER A 42 -5.80 -11.66 5.77
CA SER A 42 -6.84 -11.57 6.79
C SER A 42 -6.24 -11.83 8.17
N ILE A 43 -6.80 -11.19 9.18
CA ILE A 43 -6.43 -11.37 10.58
C ILE A 43 -7.68 -11.65 11.41
N GLU A 44 -7.48 -12.24 12.59
CA GLU A 44 -8.52 -12.29 13.61
C GLU A 44 -8.51 -11.02 14.45
N TYR A 45 -9.66 -10.62 14.96
CA TYR A 45 -9.73 -9.50 15.90
C TYR A 45 -8.97 -9.79 17.19
N ASP A 46 -8.17 -8.83 17.64
CA ASP A 46 -7.49 -8.87 18.93
C ASP A 46 -7.50 -7.47 19.56
N ALA A 47 -8.16 -7.35 20.70
CA ALA A 47 -8.31 -6.09 21.44
C ALA A 47 -7.01 -5.58 22.09
N ASN A 48 -5.96 -6.42 22.16
CA ASN A 48 -4.70 -6.04 22.80
C ASN A 48 -3.69 -5.46 21.81
N ARG A 49 -3.99 -5.45 20.50
CA ARG A 49 -3.09 -4.87 19.50
C ARG A 49 -2.88 -3.40 19.73
N LYS A 50 -1.63 -2.99 19.79
CA LYS A 50 -1.25 -1.58 19.80
C LYS A 50 -1.23 -1.04 18.38
N ILE A 51 -1.95 0.03 18.15
CA ILE A 51 -2.18 0.61 16.82
C ILE A 51 -1.50 1.97 16.73
N LEU A 52 -0.68 2.14 15.70
CA LEU A 52 -0.10 3.41 15.29
C LEU A 52 -0.76 3.86 13.99
N ILE A 53 -1.13 5.13 13.90
CA ILE A 53 -1.67 5.73 12.67
C ILE A 53 -0.69 6.79 12.20
N THR A 54 0.14 6.42 11.23
CA THR A 54 1.07 7.34 10.58
C THR A 54 0.41 7.98 9.37
N TYR A 55 0.61 9.29 9.18
CA TYR A 55 0.03 9.96 8.03
C TYR A 55 0.81 11.20 7.62
N PHE A 56 0.85 11.44 6.31
CA PHE A 56 1.22 12.72 5.72
C PHE A 56 -0.04 13.45 5.25
N SER A 57 -0.12 14.76 5.48
CA SER A 57 -1.27 15.56 5.03
C SER A 57 -0.86 17.01 4.75
N TRP A 58 -1.07 17.48 3.51
CA TRP A 58 -0.82 18.87 3.12
C TRP A 58 -2.06 19.76 3.36
N GLY A 59 -3.21 19.37 2.83
CA GLY A 59 -4.45 20.13 2.89
C GLY A 59 -5.41 19.75 4.03
N GLY A 60 -5.00 18.83 4.94
CA GLY A 60 -5.80 18.42 6.09
C GLY A 60 -6.84 17.31 5.82
N ASN A 61 -7.02 16.85 4.58
CA ASN A 61 -8.00 15.79 4.29
C ASN A 61 -7.54 14.44 4.86
N THR A 62 -6.28 14.04 4.61
CA THR A 62 -5.72 12.80 5.16
C THR A 62 -5.61 12.86 6.69
N GLN A 63 -5.29 14.02 7.24
CA GLN A 63 -5.29 14.22 8.70
C GLN A 63 -6.69 13.92 9.28
N HIS A 64 -7.74 14.48 8.71
CA HIS A 64 -9.10 14.23 9.16
C HIS A 64 -9.47 12.73 9.12
N LEU A 65 -9.09 12.03 8.06
CA LEU A 65 -9.29 10.58 7.95
C LEU A 65 -8.49 9.80 9.00
N ALA A 66 -7.23 10.21 9.24
CA ALA A 66 -6.39 9.60 10.28
C ALA A 66 -6.95 9.79 11.68
N GLU A 67 -7.45 10.99 11.99
CA GLU A 67 -8.12 11.30 13.26
C GLU A 67 -9.39 10.45 13.46
N GLU A 68 -10.16 10.22 12.41
CA GLU A 68 -11.34 9.37 12.47
C GLU A 68 -10.98 7.89 12.72
N ILE A 69 -9.94 7.38 12.05
CA ILE A 69 -9.43 6.03 12.31
C ILE A 69 -8.94 5.93 13.77
N ALA A 70 -8.19 6.92 14.27
CA ALA A 70 -7.71 6.93 15.64
C ALA A 70 -8.84 6.91 16.68
N ASN A 71 -9.89 7.70 16.46
CA ASN A 71 -11.06 7.76 17.34
C ASN A 71 -11.78 6.40 17.44
N MET A 72 -11.81 5.63 16.34
CA MET A 72 -12.48 4.32 16.30
C MET A 72 -11.62 3.17 16.82
N THR A 73 -10.30 3.34 16.83
CA THR A 73 -9.34 2.26 17.14
C THR A 73 -8.57 2.48 18.45
N ASP A 74 -8.72 3.64 19.08
CA ASP A 74 -7.89 4.10 20.20
C ASP A 74 -6.38 4.09 19.86
N GLY A 75 -6.07 4.32 18.57
CA GLY A 75 -4.70 4.29 18.03
C GLY A 75 -3.95 5.61 18.25
N THR A 76 -2.63 5.50 18.35
CA THR A 76 -1.73 6.65 18.47
C THR A 76 -1.51 7.31 17.12
N LEU A 77 -1.68 8.61 17.03
CA LEU A 77 -1.41 9.40 15.82
C LEU A 77 0.06 9.80 15.73
N PHE A 78 0.63 9.66 14.53
CA PHE A 78 1.94 10.21 14.18
C PHE A 78 1.85 10.90 12.82
N ARG A 79 2.11 12.23 12.80
CA ARG A 79 2.16 13.00 11.57
C ARG A 79 3.56 12.96 10.97
N ILE A 80 3.65 12.51 9.73
CA ILE A 80 4.88 12.58 8.94
C ILE A 80 5.04 14.01 8.46
N GLU A 81 6.12 14.67 8.86
CA GLU A 81 6.45 16.04 8.47
C GLU A 81 7.92 16.12 8.00
N THR A 82 8.16 16.99 7.04
CA THR A 82 9.50 17.23 6.50
C THR A 82 10.18 18.41 7.22
N VAL A 83 11.50 18.38 7.35
CA VAL A 83 12.29 19.51 7.91
C VAL A 83 12.02 20.80 7.13
N ASN A 84 11.95 20.68 5.79
CA ASN A 84 11.56 21.78 4.92
C ASN A 84 10.10 21.56 4.50
N PRO A 85 9.12 22.30 5.08
CA PRO A 85 7.72 22.11 4.76
C PRO A 85 7.44 22.38 3.27
N TYR A 86 6.51 21.63 2.70
CA TYR A 86 6.04 21.89 1.34
C TYR A 86 5.40 23.27 1.22
N PRO A 87 5.53 23.94 0.07
CA PRO A 87 4.89 25.23 -0.18
C PRO A 87 3.38 25.20 0.09
N THR A 88 2.83 26.31 0.57
CA THR A 88 1.39 26.47 0.78
C THR A 88 0.64 26.82 -0.51
N ASP A 89 1.33 27.41 -1.50
CA ASP A 89 0.78 27.57 -2.85
C ASP A 89 0.69 26.24 -3.56
N TYR A 90 -0.44 26.00 -4.21
CA TYR A 90 -0.73 24.72 -4.87
C TYR A 90 0.25 24.42 -6.02
N ASN A 91 0.53 25.42 -6.86
CA ASN A 91 1.38 25.22 -8.03
C ASN A 91 2.83 24.95 -7.61
N GLU A 92 3.35 25.78 -6.70
CA GLU A 92 4.70 25.58 -6.14
C GLU A 92 4.84 24.23 -5.47
N CYS A 93 3.84 23.81 -4.66
CA CYS A 93 3.84 22.49 -4.04
C CYS A 93 3.83 21.37 -5.08
N THR A 94 3.03 21.52 -6.14
CA THR A 94 2.93 20.55 -7.21
C THR A 94 4.25 20.38 -7.96
N GLU A 95 4.96 21.50 -8.22
CA GLU A 95 6.27 21.50 -8.87
C GLU A 95 7.32 20.81 -7.99
N VAL A 96 7.42 21.18 -6.71
CA VAL A 96 8.36 20.55 -5.75
C VAL A 96 8.10 19.05 -5.65
N ALA A 97 6.84 18.65 -5.48
CA ALA A 97 6.49 17.23 -5.39
C ALA A 97 6.82 16.44 -6.66
N ARG A 98 6.67 17.06 -7.83
CA ARG A 98 7.05 16.46 -9.10
C ARG A 98 8.56 16.31 -9.23
N GLU A 99 9.30 17.34 -8.86
CA GLU A 99 10.77 17.34 -8.90
C GLU A 99 11.35 16.27 -7.95
N GLU A 100 10.79 16.13 -6.75
CA GLU A 100 11.17 15.08 -5.81
C GLU A 100 10.93 13.68 -6.40
N LEU A 101 9.78 13.45 -7.01
CA LEU A 101 9.44 12.17 -7.62
C LEU A 101 10.37 11.84 -8.80
N ASP A 102 10.56 12.78 -9.72
CA ASP A 102 11.36 12.56 -10.93
C ASP A 102 12.84 12.33 -10.62
N ASN A 103 13.36 12.93 -9.55
CA ASN A 103 14.74 12.78 -9.10
C ASN A 103 14.92 11.72 -7.99
N GLY A 104 13.85 11.07 -7.54
CA GLY A 104 13.90 10.09 -6.47
C GLY A 104 14.36 10.64 -5.12
N VAL A 105 14.07 11.91 -4.84
CA VAL A 105 14.46 12.58 -3.59
C VAL A 105 13.72 11.95 -2.40
N ARG A 106 14.43 11.83 -1.29
CA ARG A 106 13.86 11.46 0.01
C ARG A 106 13.99 12.65 0.93
N PRO A 107 12.95 13.50 1.06
CA PRO A 107 13.00 14.65 1.95
C PRO A 107 13.27 14.23 3.39
N GLU A 108 14.12 14.99 4.08
CA GLU A 108 14.43 14.76 5.49
C GLU A 108 13.20 14.98 6.36
N LEU A 109 12.96 14.04 7.30
CA LEU A 109 11.82 14.12 8.21
C LEU A 109 12.18 14.89 9.47
N SER A 110 11.23 15.68 9.99
CA SER A 110 11.42 16.55 11.15
C SER A 110 11.32 15.82 12.49
N SER A 111 10.73 14.62 12.50
CA SER A 111 10.51 13.83 13.71
C SER A 111 10.47 12.34 13.38
N THR A 112 10.69 11.52 14.41
CA THR A 112 10.68 10.07 14.34
C THR A 112 9.62 9.48 15.26
N VAL A 113 9.18 8.26 14.95
CA VAL A 113 8.30 7.49 15.84
C VAL A 113 9.13 6.90 16.96
N ASP A 114 8.77 7.22 18.21
CA ASP A 114 9.36 6.57 19.35
C ASP A 114 8.87 5.11 19.43
N ASN A 115 9.82 4.17 19.54
CA ASN A 115 9.53 2.75 19.79
C ASN A 115 8.49 2.13 18.82
N LEU A 116 8.72 2.20 17.50
CA LEU A 116 7.87 1.53 16.50
C LEU A 116 7.61 0.05 16.86
N ASN A 117 8.56 -0.59 17.52
CA ASN A 117 8.45 -1.99 17.94
C ASN A 117 7.30 -2.26 18.93
N ASP A 118 6.82 -1.24 19.63
CA ASP A 118 5.69 -1.38 20.57
C ASP A 118 4.34 -1.56 19.87
N TYR A 119 4.27 -1.33 18.56
CA TYR A 119 3.03 -1.40 17.79
C TYR A 119 2.96 -2.67 16.95
N ASP A 120 1.79 -3.30 16.92
CA ASP A 120 1.49 -4.48 16.13
C ASP A 120 0.94 -4.11 14.75
N VAL A 121 0.15 -3.03 14.70
CA VAL A 121 -0.53 -2.53 13.50
C VAL A 121 -0.07 -1.10 13.23
N VAL A 122 0.34 -0.84 12.00
CA VAL A 122 0.72 0.48 11.54
C VAL A 122 -0.14 0.86 10.33
N PHE A 123 -1.02 1.83 10.54
CA PHE A 123 -1.71 2.49 9.44
C PHE A 123 -0.75 3.47 8.77
N VAL A 124 -0.77 3.51 7.45
CA VAL A 124 0.04 4.44 6.66
C VAL A 124 -0.85 5.21 5.71
N GLY A 125 -0.98 6.51 5.94
CA GLY A 125 -1.91 7.38 5.22
C GLY A 125 -1.26 8.53 4.46
N CYS A 126 -1.77 8.82 3.26
CA CYS A 126 -1.31 9.96 2.48
C CYS A 126 -2.35 10.47 1.48
N PRO A 127 -2.19 11.70 0.95
CA PRO A 127 -2.88 12.08 -0.27
C PRO A 127 -2.25 11.38 -1.48
N VAL A 128 -3.03 11.21 -2.55
CA VAL A 128 -2.48 10.80 -3.85
C VAL A 128 -1.79 11.99 -4.50
N TRP A 129 -0.48 11.91 -4.70
CA TRP A 129 0.34 12.90 -5.39
C TRP A 129 1.05 12.26 -6.58
N TRP A 130 0.88 12.83 -7.77
CA TRP A 130 1.51 12.30 -8.99
C TRP A 130 1.35 10.78 -9.15
N HIS A 131 0.11 10.30 -8.91
CA HIS A 131 -0.29 8.90 -9.06
C HIS A 131 0.33 7.91 -8.05
N THR A 132 0.93 8.43 -6.98
CA THR A 132 1.59 7.61 -5.96
C THR A 132 1.52 8.26 -4.57
N ALA A 133 2.15 7.67 -3.57
CA ALA A 133 2.36 8.27 -2.27
C ALA A 133 3.42 9.40 -2.37
N PRO A 134 3.27 10.53 -1.63
CA PRO A 134 4.28 11.59 -1.56
C PRO A 134 5.65 11.10 -1.09
N MET A 135 6.73 11.74 -1.56
CA MET A 135 8.10 11.32 -1.25
C MET A 135 8.43 11.38 0.25
N ALA A 136 7.75 12.22 1.03
CA ALA A 136 7.85 12.21 2.50
C ALA A 136 7.40 10.87 3.11
N VAL A 137 6.38 10.21 2.52
CA VAL A 137 5.95 8.87 2.96
C VAL A 137 6.97 7.80 2.57
N TRP A 138 7.60 7.93 1.40
CA TRP A 138 8.71 7.05 1.02
C TRP A 138 9.89 7.21 1.99
N SER A 139 10.26 8.46 2.35
CA SER A 139 11.30 8.70 3.36
C SER A 139 11.01 7.99 4.67
N PHE A 140 9.75 8.01 5.12
CA PHE A 140 9.33 7.33 6.33
C PHE A 140 9.45 5.81 6.22
N LEU A 141 8.93 5.22 5.14
CA LEU A 141 8.87 3.77 4.98
C LEU A 141 10.22 3.13 4.64
N GLU A 142 11.13 3.87 4.01
CA GLU A 142 12.47 3.41 3.65
C GLU A 142 13.54 3.81 4.67
N SER A 143 13.15 4.46 5.78
CA SER A 143 14.08 4.84 6.83
C SER A 143 14.70 3.62 7.49
N SER A 144 16.03 3.62 7.62
CA SER A 144 16.76 2.56 8.35
C SER A 144 16.50 2.56 9.85
N GLU A 145 15.80 3.56 10.38
CA GLU A 145 15.41 3.62 11.80
C GLU A 145 14.24 2.71 12.13
N TYR A 146 13.51 2.25 11.10
CA TYR A 146 12.30 1.45 11.28
C TYR A 146 12.42 0.08 10.65
N ASP A 147 12.00 -0.92 11.41
CA ASP A 147 11.78 -2.27 10.89
C ASP A 147 10.28 -2.56 10.89
N PHE A 148 9.71 -2.63 9.70
CA PHE A 148 8.31 -2.99 9.49
C PHE A 148 8.09 -4.49 9.33
N SER A 149 9.13 -5.32 9.35
CA SER A 149 9.00 -6.77 9.30
C SER A 149 8.11 -7.25 10.45
N ASP A 150 7.27 -8.24 10.15
CA ASP A 150 6.30 -8.79 11.11
C ASP A 150 5.19 -7.82 11.58
N LYS A 151 5.16 -6.58 11.11
CA LYS A 151 4.06 -5.65 11.36
C LYS A 151 2.86 -5.94 10.47
N ILE A 152 1.69 -5.52 10.91
CA ILE A 152 0.48 -5.46 10.09
C ILE A 152 0.37 -4.04 9.55
N ILE A 153 0.55 -3.88 8.25
CA ILE A 153 0.45 -2.58 7.56
C ILE A 153 -0.94 -2.43 6.95
N VAL A 154 -1.56 -1.28 7.21
CA VAL A 154 -2.88 -0.95 6.70
C VAL A 154 -2.80 0.37 5.93
N PRO A 155 -2.71 0.32 4.59
CA PRO A 155 -2.60 1.53 3.79
C PRO A 155 -3.93 2.27 3.69
N PHE A 156 -3.90 3.61 3.71
CA PHE A 156 -5.07 4.43 3.41
C PHE A 156 -4.70 5.70 2.66
N CYS A 157 -5.62 6.23 1.85
CA CYS A 157 -5.33 7.46 1.12
C CYS A 157 -6.55 8.36 0.94
N THR A 158 -6.27 9.64 0.69
CA THR A 158 -7.24 10.59 0.16
C THR A 158 -6.88 10.97 -1.27
N TYR A 159 -7.85 10.95 -2.17
CA TYR A 159 -7.64 11.21 -3.59
C TYR A 159 -8.73 12.11 -4.17
N ALA A 160 -8.50 12.64 -5.37
CA ALA A 160 -9.47 13.50 -6.05
C ALA A 160 -10.44 12.67 -6.93
N SER A 161 -9.90 11.78 -7.77
CA SER A 161 -10.68 10.98 -8.71
C SER A 161 -10.11 9.59 -9.02
N THR A 162 -8.78 9.47 -9.10
CA THR A 162 -8.09 8.27 -9.61
C THR A 162 -6.83 7.93 -8.79
N TYR A 163 -6.16 6.84 -9.15
CA TYR A 163 -4.88 6.40 -8.59
C TYR A 163 -4.90 6.01 -7.10
N ARG A 164 -6.09 5.67 -6.59
CA ARG A 164 -6.22 5.11 -5.24
C ARG A 164 -5.43 3.83 -5.10
N GLU A 165 -5.67 2.87 -5.99
CA GLU A 165 -5.08 1.53 -5.89
C GLU A 165 -3.57 1.54 -6.09
N GLU A 166 -3.06 2.36 -7.01
CA GLU A 166 -1.63 2.53 -7.24
C GLU A 166 -0.93 3.10 -6.00
N THR A 167 -1.56 4.07 -5.34
CA THR A 167 -1.01 4.67 -4.12
C THR A 167 -1.00 3.68 -2.95
N LEU A 168 -2.09 2.93 -2.76
CA LEU A 168 -2.15 1.88 -1.74
C LEU A 168 -1.13 0.77 -2.01
N ALA A 169 -1.03 0.31 -3.26
CA ALA A 169 -0.06 -0.69 -3.68
C ALA A 169 1.40 -0.22 -3.48
N LYS A 170 1.68 1.07 -3.67
CA LYS A 170 3.01 1.63 -3.43
C LYS A 170 3.40 1.55 -1.93
N ILE A 171 2.50 1.81 -1.01
CA ILE A 171 2.76 1.65 0.42
C ILE A 171 3.10 0.18 0.75
N VAL A 172 2.38 -0.76 0.15
CA VAL A 172 2.65 -2.20 0.28
C VAL A 172 4.02 -2.58 -0.28
N GLU A 173 4.36 -2.09 -1.46
CA GLU A 173 5.68 -2.32 -2.09
C GLU A 173 6.84 -1.83 -1.20
N LEU A 174 6.66 -0.71 -0.52
CA LEU A 174 7.67 -0.09 0.35
C LEU A 174 7.81 -0.76 1.73
N THR A 175 6.96 -1.72 2.06
CA THR A 175 6.98 -2.44 3.33
C THR A 175 7.08 -3.96 3.14
N PRO A 176 8.12 -4.45 2.42
CA PRO A 176 8.30 -5.87 2.19
C PRO A 176 8.56 -6.60 3.53
N GLY A 177 8.03 -7.82 3.66
CA GLY A 177 8.16 -8.58 4.91
C GLY A 177 7.08 -8.32 5.95
N SER A 178 6.24 -7.31 5.74
CA SER A 178 5.04 -7.06 6.55
C SER A 178 3.86 -7.90 6.09
N ARG A 179 2.84 -8.02 6.94
CA ARG A 179 1.51 -8.45 6.54
C ARG A 179 0.70 -7.23 6.12
N HIS A 180 -0.04 -7.32 5.04
CA HIS A 180 -0.80 -6.19 4.52
C HIS A 180 -2.30 -6.47 4.58
N LEU A 181 -3.09 -5.57 5.14
CA LEU A 181 -4.54 -5.66 5.09
C LEU A 181 -5.10 -4.86 3.92
N GLN A 182 -6.36 -5.10 3.61
CA GLN A 182 -7.08 -4.33 2.60
C GLN A 182 -7.07 -2.84 2.97
N GLY A 183 -6.59 -2.01 2.06
CA GLY A 183 -6.52 -0.57 2.25
C GLY A 183 -7.86 0.13 2.05
N PHE A 184 -7.87 1.42 2.41
CA PHE A 184 -9.03 2.29 2.26
C PHE A 184 -8.65 3.59 1.55
N GLY A 185 -9.55 4.08 0.71
CA GLY A 185 -9.38 5.38 0.07
C GLY A 185 -10.69 6.13 -0.02
N THR A 186 -10.61 7.44 0.15
CA THR A 186 -11.79 8.31 0.08
C THR A 186 -11.47 9.67 -0.54
N THR A 187 -12.50 10.37 -0.97
CA THR A 187 -12.35 11.70 -1.59
C THR A 187 -12.61 12.81 -0.57
N GLY A 188 -11.77 13.86 -0.58
CA GLY A 188 -11.91 15.02 0.28
C GLY A 188 -11.91 14.65 1.77
N ARG A 189 -12.88 15.14 2.51
CA ARG A 189 -13.06 14.88 3.96
C ARG A 189 -14.16 13.83 4.25
N ASN A 190 -14.52 13.02 3.27
CA ASN A 190 -15.52 11.99 3.46
C ASN A 190 -14.96 10.84 4.31
N THR A 191 -15.60 10.52 5.43
CA THR A 191 -15.25 9.39 6.32
C THR A 191 -16.29 8.26 6.28
N GLY A 192 -17.27 8.38 5.38
CA GLY A 192 -18.27 7.33 5.15
C GLY A 192 -17.60 6.01 4.77
N GLY A 193 -17.99 4.94 5.46
CA GLY A 193 -17.43 3.61 5.22
C GLY A 193 -16.19 3.23 6.05
N VAL A 194 -15.56 4.16 6.77
CA VAL A 194 -14.38 3.87 7.62
C VAL A 194 -14.70 2.80 8.65
N GLU A 195 -15.81 2.94 9.39
CA GLU A 195 -16.21 1.94 10.38
C GLU A 195 -16.45 0.57 9.75
N SER A 196 -17.18 0.52 8.65
CA SER A 196 -17.44 -0.73 7.93
C SER A 196 -16.17 -1.39 7.43
N TRP A 197 -15.23 -0.60 6.90
CA TRP A 197 -13.92 -1.08 6.48
C TRP A 197 -13.11 -1.64 7.65
N LEU A 198 -12.99 -0.91 8.78
CA LEU A 198 -12.27 -1.36 9.96
C LEU A 198 -12.83 -2.68 10.53
N ARG A 199 -14.15 -2.88 10.48
CA ARG A 199 -14.81 -4.15 10.81
C ARG A 199 -14.44 -5.27 9.81
N THR A 200 -14.46 -4.96 8.52
CA THR A 200 -14.13 -5.92 7.46
C THR A 200 -12.71 -6.45 7.57
N ILE A 201 -11.75 -5.59 7.93
CA ILE A 201 -10.35 -5.98 8.13
C ILE A 201 -10.04 -6.46 9.55
N HIS A 202 -11.06 -6.65 10.39
CA HIS A 202 -10.99 -7.16 11.77
C HIS A 202 -10.09 -6.33 12.71
N ILE A 203 -10.04 -5.03 12.50
CA ILE A 203 -9.38 -4.10 13.44
C ILE A 203 -10.30 -3.72 14.59
N ILE A 204 -11.58 -3.56 14.33
CA ILE A 204 -12.63 -3.35 15.34
C ILE A 204 -13.72 -4.43 15.22
N ARG A 205 -14.56 -4.54 16.28
CA ARG A 205 -15.74 -5.46 16.30
C ARG A 205 -17.00 -4.78 15.83
#